data_f50d7f0e0ad152e3b0d3fe47a3eb2992
#
_entry.id   f50d7f0e0ad152e3b0d3fe47a3eb2992
#
_cell.length_a   1.000
_cell.length_b   1.000
_cell.length_c   1.000
_cell.angle_alpha   90.00
_cell.angle_beta   90.00
_cell.angle_gamma   90.00
#
_symmetry.space_group_name_H-M   'P 1'
#
loop_
_entity.id
_entity.type
_entity.pdbx_description
1 polymer ?
#
loop_
_entity_poly.entity_id
_entity_poly.type
_entity_poly.pdbx_seq_one_letter_code
_entity_poly.pdbx_strand_id
1 'polypeptide(L)'
;MSFRHPDNMARKSPLPLIEASGRPYEIGRAIGKKCSTKANLYRKGIAASIEHYTGNRWPRAVEKAKEYLPYAQEFNPSHIEEIEGYAEGSKMPFDELFALSCHELLSPEGFKGCTDLVANGDVTKDGNVLAVHNEDWSFEALATVVLLHAKPKGMPEYFCTSYAGLVPSCGMNSAGVSITGNALNPNDLRLGIPKLFPVRKVLEAKRIGEALESAMPGGRASSYNNIVCDRNGEMYSLEGSATDCAALYAIDGYMVHTNHYTADRMRKFEAYPDSTSCSIFRYNRALRLIEDQLGEVTVESMKTILRDHVNKPGSICRHAEPKIHSLDVSETIFSVIFDLTNLQAHVLKGKPCSGEYVSSSLKS
;
A
#
# COMPACT_ATOMS: atom_id res chain seq x y z
N MET A 1 -4.06 -30.81 -15.80
CA MET A 1 -3.53 -29.86 -16.81
C MET A 1 -2.42 -29.06 -16.16
N SER A 2 -1.19 -29.16 -16.67
CA SER A 2 -0.02 -28.46 -16.14
C SER A 2 -0.17 -26.98 -16.45
N PHE A 3 -0.41 -26.14 -15.43
CA PHE A 3 -0.32 -24.69 -15.55
C PHE A 3 1.15 -24.32 -15.77
N ARG A 4 1.53 -23.99 -17.00
CA ARG A 4 2.77 -23.32 -17.28
C ARG A 4 2.72 -21.94 -16.61
N HIS A 5 3.65 -21.66 -15.70
CA HIS A 5 3.85 -20.32 -15.18
C HIS A 5 4.03 -19.34 -16.33
N PRO A 6 3.27 -18.23 -16.36
CA PRO A 6 3.45 -17.21 -17.39
C PRO A 6 4.88 -16.65 -17.33
N ASP A 7 5.39 -16.36 -18.49
CA ASP A 7 6.78 -16.09 -18.85
C ASP A 7 7.58 -15.19 -17.88
N ASN A 8 8.82 -15.61 -17.69
CA ASN A 8 9.90 -14.87 -17.01
C ASN A 8 10.11 -13.45 -17.58
N MET A 9 9.58 -13.12 -18.76
CA MET A 9 9.68 -11.80 -19.39
C MET A 9 8.73 -10.76 -18.77
N ALA A 10 7.55 -11.12 -18.28
CA ALA A 10 6.63 -10.18 -17.63
C ALA A 10 7.19 -9.67 -16.29
N ARG A 11 8.10 -10.40 -15.66
CA ARG A 11 8.76 -10.05 -14.39
C ARG A 11 9.93 -9.08 -14.53
N LYS A 12 10.50 -8.94 -15.74
CA LYS A 12 11.63 -8.05 -16.02
C LYS A 12 11.22 -6.67 -16.56
N SER A 13 9.95 -6.47 -16.87
CA SER A 13 9.47 -5.16 -17.31
C SER A 13 9.38 -4.19 -16.13
N PRO A 14 9.80 -2.92 -16.30
CA PRO A 14 9.63 -1.91 -15.27
C PRO A 14 8.15 -1.73 -14.91
N LEU A 15 7.89 -1.21 -13.71
CA LEU A 15 6.53 -0.84 -13.33
C LEU A 15 6.04 0.27 -14.27
N PRO A 16 4.86 0.14 -14.90
CA PRO A 16 4.36 1.19 -15.79
C PRO A 16 4.18 2.51 -15.03
N LEU A 17 4.81 3.57 -15.53
CA LEU A 17 4.63 4.93 -15.04
C LEU A 17 3.41 5.56 -15.71
N ILE A 18 2.47 6.05 -14.91
CA ILE A 18 1.25 6.73 -15.35
C ILE A 18 1.30 8.17 -14.88
N GLU A 19 1.51 9.09 -15.80
CA GLU A 19 1.52 10.52 -15.49
C GLU A 19 0.13 11.13 -15.71
N ALA A 20 -0.30 11.98 -14.76
CA ALA A 20 -1.54 12.75 -14.83
C ALA A 20 -1.37 14.11 -14.13
N SER A 21 -2.06 15.13 -14.64
CA SER A 21 -2.00 16.48 -14.06
C SER A 21 -3.34 17.19 -14.21
N GLY A 22 -3.61 18.17 -13.35
CA GLY A 22 -4.82 19.00 -13.41
C GLY A 22 -5.63 18.98 -12.12
N ARG A 23 -6.93 19.23 -12.20
CA ARG A 23 -7.88 19.08 -11.09
C ARG A 23 -8.15 17.59 -10.83
N PRO A 24 -8.69 17.20 -9.68
CA PRO A 24 -8.92 15.80 -9.33
C PRO A 24 -9.67 15.01 -10.42
N TYR A 25 -10.75 15.53 -10.93
CA TYR A 25 -11.52 14.94 -12.04
C TYR A 25 -10.67 14.72 -13.31
N GLU A 26 -9.85 15.71 -13.69
CA GLU A 26 -8.99 15.63 -14.88
C GLU A 26 -7.90 14.56 -14.72
N ILE A 27 -7.32 14.47 -13.51
CA ILE A 27 -6.37 13.43 -13.13
C ILE A 27 -7.03 12.06 -13.24
N GLY A 28 -8.17 11.87 -12.61
CA GLY A 28 -8.91 10.60 -12.65
C GLY A 28 -9.23 10.19 -14.09
N ARG A 29 -9.73 11.13 -14.92
CA ARG A 29 -10.03 10.85 -16.33
C ARG A 29 -8.80 10.43 -17.13
N ALA A 30 -7.67 11.08 -16.92
CA ALA A 30 -6.43 10.74 -17.60
C ALA A 30 -5.92 9.34 -17.19
N ILE A 31 -5.96 9.02 -15.90
CA ILE A 31 -5.57 7.72 -15.36
C ILE A 31 -6.53 6.63 -15.87
N GLY A 32 -7.84 6.85 -15.76
CA GLY A 32 -8.86 5.90 -16.20
C GLY A 32 -8.71 5.52 -17.67
N LYS A 33 -8.43 6.51 -18.54
CA LYS A 33 -8.15 6.28 -19.97
C LYS A 33 -6.93 5.39 -20.20
N LYS A 34 -5.85 5.60 -19.43
CA LYS A 34 -4.59 4.83 -19.55
C LYS A 34 -4.68 3.45 -18.90
N CYS A 35 -5.50 3.29 -17.87
CA CYS A 35 -5.58 2.10 -17.02
C CYS A 35 -6.85 1.25 -17.21
N SER A 36 -7.73 1.55 -18.17
CA SER A 36 -9.02 0.87 -18.37
C SER A 36 -8.91 -0.66 -18.41
N THR A 37 -7.95 -1.21 -19.16
CA THR A 37 -7.72 -2.67 -19.23
C THR A 37 -7.28 -3.23 -17.88
N LYS A 38 -6.39 -2.52 -17.16
CA LYS A 38 -5.93 -2.92 -15.83
C LYS A 38 -7.04 -2.88 -14.80
N ALA A 39 -7.93 -1.88 -14.87
CA ALA A 39 -9.08 -1.75 -13.99
C ALA A 39 -10.07 -2.92 -14.17
N ASN A 40 -10.35 -3.31 -15.42
CA ASN A 40 -11.17 -4.46 -15.71
C ASN A 40 -10.54 -5.78 -15.20
N LEU A 41 -9.21 -5.93 -15.34
CA LEU A 41 -8.50 -7.08 -14.81
C LEU A 41 -8.56 -7.11 -13.28
N TYR A 42 -8.30 -5.97 -12.63
CA TYR A 42 -8.37 -5.83 -11.18
C TYR A 42 -9.76 -6.14 -10.65
N ARG A 43 -10.82 -5.59 -11.28
CA ARG A 43 -12.22 -5.89 -10.95
C ARG A 43 -12.52 -7.39 -10.99
N LYS A 44 -12.06 -8.09 -12.04
CA LYS A 44 -12.26 -9.55 -12.15
C LYS A 44 -11.57 -10.30 -11.01
N GLY A 45 -10.35 -9.92 -10.66
CA GLY A 45 -9.62 -10.55 -9.54
C GLY A 45 -10.30 -10.30 -8.20
N ILE A 46 -10.70 -9.04 -7.92
CA ILE A 46 -11.41 -8.69 -6.68
C ILE A 46 -12.78 -9.37 -6.59
N ALA A 47 -13.54 -9.42 -7.69
CA ALA A 47 -14.83 -10.10 -7.71
C ALA A 47 -14.68 -11.62 -7.40
N ALA A 48 -13.68 -12.28 -7.97
CA ALA A 48 -13.37 -13.68 -7.68
C ALA A 48 -12.94 -13.89 -6.22
N SER A 49 -12.11 -12.97 -5.68
CA SER A 49 -11.68 -13.01 -4.27
C SER A 49 -12.87 -12.86 -3.31
N ILE A 50 -13.76 -11.88 -3.56
CA ILE A 50 -14.96 -11.67 -2.74
C ILE A 50 -15.86 -12.91 -2.77
N GLU A 51 -16.10 -13.50 -3.95
CA GLU A 51 -16.90 -14.69 -4.08
C GLU A 51 -16.28 -15.89 -3.35
N HIS A 52 -14.95 -16.06 -3.46
CA HIS A 52 -14.21 -17.14 -2.80
C HIS A 52 -14.30 -17.07 -1.27
N TYR A 53 -14.03 -15.90 -0.68
CA TYR A 53 -13.97 -15.75 0.79
C TYR A 53 -15.33 -15.54 1.45
N THR A 54 -16.31 -14.95 0.74
CA THR A 54 -17.58 -14.53 1.35
C THR A 54 -18.82 -15.21 0.76
N GLY A 55 -18.70 -15.89 -0.39
CA GLY A 55 -19.82 -16.40 -1.16
C GLY A 55 -20.68 -15.32 -1.84
N ASN A 56 -20.33 -14.04 -1.70
CA ASN A 56 -21.09 -12.94 -2.30
C ASN A 56 -20.63 -12.69 -3.74
N ARG A 57 -21.61 -12.52 -4.64
CA ARG A 57 -21.34 -12.11 -6.03
C ARG A 57 -21.07 -10.60 -6.12
N TRP A 58 -20.30 -10.21 -7.12
CA TRP A 58 -19.88 -8.83 -7.35
C TRP A 58 -21.00 -7.78 -7.28
N PRO A 59 -22.19 -7.95 -7.90
CA PRO A 59 -23.26 -6.95 -7.81
C PRO A 59 -23.70 -6.67 -6.36
N ARG A 60 -23.73 -7.70 -5.50
CA ARG A 60 -24.05 -7.52 -4.08
C ARG A 60 -22.95 -6.77 -3.32
N ALA A 61 -21.70 -7.05 -3.67
CA ALA A 61 -20.56 -6.31 -3.10
C ALA A 61 -20.61 -4.83 -3.49
N VAL A 62 -20.97 -4.50 -4.74
CA VAL A 62 -21.16 -3.13 -5.21
C VAL A 62 -22.27 -2.41 -4.43
N GLU A 63 -23.42 -3.06 -4.23
CA GLU A 63 -24.51 -2.47 -3.43
C GLU A 63 -24.07 -2.21 -1.97
N LYS A 64 -23.35 -3.15 -1.36
CA LYS A 64 -22.83 -2.97 0.00
C LYS A 64 -21.79 -1.84 0.07
N ALA A 65 -20.97 -1.67 -0.96
CA ALA A 65 -19.98 -0.59 -1.00
C ALA A 65 -20.62 0.80 -0.94
N LYS A 66 -21.81 0.98 -1.52
CA LYS A 66 -22.52 2.27 -1.52
C LYS A 66 -22.84 2.80 -0.11
N GLU A 67 -22.95 1.92 0.87
CA GLU A 67 -23.17 2.31 2.27
C GLU A 67 -22.01 3.16 2.84
N TYR A 68 -20.80 3.00 2.27
CA TYR A 68 -19.61 3.76 2.67
C TYR A 68 -19.46 5.10 1.95
N LEU A 69 -20.19 5.33 0.84
CA LEU A 69 -20.02 6.50 -0.01
C LEU A 69 -20.22 7.84 0.72
N PRO A 70 -21.23 8.02 1.58
CA PRO A 70 -21.40 9.29 2.31
C PRO A 70 -20.18 9.65 3.17
N TYR A 71 -19.59 8.67 3.85
CA TYR A 71 -18.40 8.88 4.69
C TYR A 71 -17.16 9.20 3.86
N ALA A 72 -17.00 8.54 2.72
CA ALA A 72 -15.90 8.79 1.80
C ALA A 72 -15.99 10.19 1.18
N GLN A 73 -17.19 10.62 0.80
CA GLN A 73 -17.45 11.91 0.19
C GLN A 73 -17.26 13.07 1.17
N GLU A 74 -17.68 12.91 2.43
CA GLU A 74 -17.44 13.89 3.48
C GLU A 74 -15.94 14.02 3.80
N PHE A 75 -15.22 12.90 3.89
CA PHE A 75 -13.82 12.89 4.28
C PHE A 75 -12.87 13.38 3.18
N ASN A 76 -13.04 12.94 1.94
CA ASN A 76 -12.17 13.34 0.83
C ASN A 76 -12.97 13.51 -0.48
N PRO A 77 -13.69 14.63 -0.64
CA PRO A 77 -14.48 14.91 -1.85
C PRO A 77 -13.59 14.99 -3.11
N SER A 78 -12.34 15.44 -2.99
CA SER A 78 -11.39 15.49 -4.12
C SER A 78 -11.11 14.11 -4.69
N HIS A 79 -10.99 13.10 -3.82
CA HIS A 79 -10.77 11.71 -4.28
C HIS A 79 -12.03 11.11 -4.91
N ILE A 80 -13.22 11.50 -4.47
CA ILE A 80 -14.46 11.11 -5.13
C ILE A 80 -14.52 11.72 -6.55
N GLU A 81 -14.20 13.00 -6.72
CA GLU A 81 -14.07 13.61 -8.05
C GLU A 81 -13.05 12.89 -8.94
N GLU A 82 -11.94 12.42 -8.36
CA GLU A 82 -10.93 11.63 -9.07
C GLU A 82 -11.51 10.29 -9.54
N ILE A 83 -12.30 9.60 -8.71
CA ILE A 83 -13.00 8.35 -9.09
C ILE A 83 -14.07 8.61 -10.17
N GLU A 84 -14.81 9.71 -10.10
CA GLU A 84 -15.78 10.11 -11.13
C GLU A 84 -15.09 10.36 -12.48
N GLY A 85 -13.98 11.11 -12.48
CA GLY A 85 -13.15 11.29 -13.65
C GLY A 85 -12.61 9.97 -14.19
N TYR A 86 -12.17 9.09 -13.30
CA TYR A 86 -11.70 7.75 -13.67
C TYR A 86 -12.81 6.95 -14.36
N ALA A 87 -14.06 7.03 -13.87
CA ALA A 87 -15.21 6.37 -14.46
C ALA A 87 -15.43 6.82 -15.93
N GLU A 88 -15.38 8.11 -16.19
CA GLU A 88 -15.45 8.63 -17.55
C GLU A 88 -14.29 8.12 -18.43
N GLY A 89 -13.07 8.22 -17.92
CA GLY A 89 -11.87 7.85 -18.66
C GLY A 89 -11.77 6.36 -18.99
N SER A 90 -12.16 5.50 -18.07
CA SER A 90 -12.12 4.05 -18.23
C SER A 90 -13.37 3.46 -18.89
N LYS A 91 -14.45 4.20 -18.92
CA LYS A 91 -15.81 3.74 -19.33
C LYS A 91 -16.36 2.63 -18.42
N MET A 92 -15.97 2.64 -17.15
CA MET A 92 -16.50 1.74 -16.12
C MET A 92 -17.50 2.49 -15.23
N PRO A 93 -18.55 1.84 -14.72
CA PRO A 93 -19.48 2.45 -13.78
C PRO A 93 -18.77 2.96 -12.51
N PHE A 94 -19.15 4.16 -12.05
CA PHE A 94 -18.62 4.74 -10.81
C PHE A 94 -18.79 3.80 -9.62
N ASP A 95 -19.96 3.19 -9.46
CA ASP A 95 -20.26 2.30 -8.34
C ASP A 95 -19.32 1.09 -8.27
N GLU A 96 -18.95 0.52 -9.43
CA GLU A 96 -17.97 -0.57 -9.50
C GLU A 96 -16.56 -0.11 -9.10
N LEU A 97 -16.15 1.08 -9.54
CA LEU A 97 -14.83 1.66 -9.19
C LEU A 97 -14.76 2.03 -7.71
N PHE A 98 -15.84 2.59 -7.17
CA PHE A 98 -15.94 2.87 -5.75
C PHE A 98 -15.91 1.59 -4.91
N ALA A 99 -16.60 0.53 -5.36
CA ALA A 99 -16.54 -0.78 -4.70
C ALA A 99 -15.12 -1.37 -4.70
N LEU A 100 -14.34 -1.16 -5.77
CA LEU A 100 -12.91 -1.53 -5.78
C LEU A 100 -12.11 -0.77 -4.74
N SER A 101 -12.41 0.50 -4.51
CA SER A 101 -11.77 1.31 -3.45
C SER A 101 -12.21 0.92 -2.03
N CYS A 102 -13.25 0.10 -1.90
CA CYS A 102 -13.76 -0.44 -0.63
C CYS A 102 -13.50 -1.94 -0.46
N HIS A 103 -12.83 -2.60 -1.40
CA HIS A 103 -12.80 -4.07 -1.50
C HIS A 103 -12.35 -4.79 -0.22
N GLU A 104 -11.43 -4.21 0.56
CA GLU A 104 -10.97 -4.80 1.80
C GLU A 104 -12.00 -4.78 2.95
N LEU A 105 -12.99 -3.89 2.86
CA LEU A 105 -14.14 -3.86 3.77
C LEU A 105 -15.21 -4.87 3.36
N LEU A 106 -15.18 -5.29 2.08
CA LEU A 106 -16.13 -6.24 1.51
C LEU A 106 -15.66 -7.69 1.64
N SER A 107 -14.34 -7.90 1.78
CA SER A 107 -13.72 -9.21 1.99
C SER A 107 -12.48 -9.07 2.88
N PRO A 108 -12.65 -8.97 4.21
CA PRO A 108 -11.53 -8.74 5.13
C PRO A 108 -10.58 -9.93 5.27
N GLU A 109 -10.98 -11.13 4.83
CA GLU A 109 -10.23 -12.37 5.05
C GLU A 109 -9.10 -12.65 4.04
N GLY A 110 -8.96 -11.83 2.99
CA GLY A 110 -7.91 -12.00 2.00
C GLY A 110 -6.53 -11.70 2.61
N PHE A 111 -5.73 -12.74 2.84
CA PHE A 111 -4.39 -12.64 3.40
C PHE A 111 -3.49 -11.82 2.49
N LYS A 112 -3.05 -10.67 2.99
CA LYS A 112 -2.02 -9.83 2.39
C LYS A 112 -0.85 -9.78 3.35
N GLY A 113 0.37 -9.87 2.82
CA GLY A 113 1.57 -9.67 3.59
C GLY A 113 2.26 -8.38 3.13
N CYS A 114 2.85 -7.66 4.05
CA CYS A 114 3.71 -6.51 3.74
C CYS A 114 4.85 -6.48 4.73
N THR A 115 5.95 -5.87 4.33
CA THR A 115 7.05 -5.57 5.25
C THR A 115 7.49 -4.15 5.02
N ASP A 116 7.42 -3.33 6.07
CA ASP A 116 7.85 -1.94 6.09
C ASP A 116 9.05 -1.75 6.99
N LEU A 117 9.98 -0.91 6.55
CA LEU A 117 11.07 -0.38 7.35
C LEU A 117 11.18 1.12 7.07
N VAL A 118 11.53 1.88 8.08
CA VAL A 118 11.87 3.30 7.94
C VAL A 118 13.14 3.59 8.74
N ALA A 119 13.95 4.52 8.24
CA ALA A 119 15.18 4.95 8.88
C ALA A 119 15.38 6.45 8.63
N ASN A 120 15.73 7.21 9.67
CA ASN A 120 16.06 8.63 9.55
C ASN A 120 17.57 8.87 9.49
N GLY A 121 17.95 10.15 9.43
CA GLY A 121 19.33 10.59 9.31
C GLY A 121 20.25 10.18 10.47
N ASP A 122 19.71 9.79 11.62
CA ASP A 122 20.53 9.39 12.78
C ASP A 122 21.18 8.02 12.56
N VAL A 123 20.57 7.18 11.73
CA VAL A 123 21.01 5.79 11.49
C VAL A 123 21.40 5.51 10.04
N THR A 124 21.12 6.45 9.13
CA THR A 124 21.54 6.33 7.73
C THR A 124 22.92 6.94 7.51
N LYS A 125 23.70 6.35 6.60
CA LYS A 125 25.07 6.79 6.30
C LYS A 125 25.17 8.22 5.80
N ASP A 126 24.22 8.62 4.94
CA ASP A 126 24.24 9.90 4.22
C ASP A 126 23.27 10.92 4.83
N GLY A 127 22.69 10.65 6.01
CA GLY A 127 21.70 11.50 6.66
C GLY A 127 20.33 11.51 5.98
N ASN A 128 20.06 10.60 5.07
CA ASN A 128 18.80 10.53 4.34
C ASN A 128 17.69 9.87 5.16
N VAL A 129 16.45 10.28 4.90
CA VAL A 129 15.26 9.62 5.44
C VAL A 129 14.73 8.64 4.40
N LEU A 130 14.67 7.35 4.77
CA LEU A 130 14.27 6.25 3.89
C LEU A 130 13.01 5.59 4.43
N ALA A 131 12.00 5.43 3.57
CA ALA A 131 10.81 4.63 3.87
C ALA A 131 10.66 3.54 2.79
N VAL A 132 10.55 2.27 3.22
CA VAL A 132 10.55 1.14 2.29
C VAL A 132 9.36 0.21 2.54
N HIS A 133 8.92 -0.44 1.47
CA HIS A 133 7.77 -1.34 1.51
C HIS A 133 7.91 -2.48 0.50
N ASN A 134 7.69 -3.71 0.98
CA ASN A 134 7.40 -4.88 0.15
C ASN A 134 5.90 -5.18 0.23
N GLU A 135 5.23 -5.24 -0.90
CA GLU A 135 3.83 -5.64 -1.00
C GLU A 135 3.72 -7.12 -1.40
N ASP A 136 3.09 -7.93 -0.56
CA ASP A 136 2.83 -9.33 -0.84
C ASP A 136 1.34 -9.55 -1.12
N TRP A 137 1.00 -9.93 -2.35
CA TRP A 137 -0.37 -10.20 -2.75
C TRP A 137 -0.45 -11.33 -3.77
N SER A 138 -1.66 -11.56 -4.32
CA SER A 138 -1.85 -12.54 -5.37
C SER A 138 -1.07 -12.16 -6.64
N PHE A 139 -0.58 -13.16 -7.36
CA PHE A 139 0.18 -12.95 -8.59
C PHE A 139 -0.65 -12.22 -9.66
N GLU A 140 -1.96 -12.44 -9.69
CA GLU A 140 -2.87 -11.80 -10.63
C GLU A 140 -2.89 -10.27 -10.45
N ALA A 141 -2.74 -9.80 -9.20
CA ALA A 141 -2.66 -8.37 -8.90
C ALA A 141 -1.42 -7.70 -9.50
N LEU A 142 -0.30 -8.42 -9.66
CA LEU A 142 0.94 -7.91 -10.27
C LEU A 142 0.72 -7.24 -11.64
N ALA A 143 -0.17 -7.80 -12.48
CA ALA A 143 -0.45 -7.26 -13.80
C ALA A 143 -1.17 -5.90 -13.76
N THR A 144 -1.77 -5.56 -12.63
CA THR A 144 -2.56 -4.33 -12.44
C THR A 144 -1.76 -3.20 -11.81
N VAL A 145 -0.64 -3.49 -11.12
CA VAL A 145 0.17 -2.49 -10.43
C VAL A 145 0.79 -1.49 -11.41
N VAL A 146 0.77 -0.22 -11.03
CA VAL A 146 1.39 0.92 -11.73
C VAL A 146 2.04 1.86 -10.72
N LEU A 147 3.00 2.66 -11.17
CA LEU A 147 3.47 3.84 -10.45
C LEU A 147 2.72 5.06 -11.02
N LEU A 148 1.94 5.73 -10.18
CA LEU A 148 1.34 7.01 -10.52
C LEU A 148 2.33 8.12 -10.24
N HIS A 149 2.44 9.06 -11.18
CA HIS A 149 3.05 10.35 -11.02
C HIS A 149 1.97 11.40 -11.26
N ALA A 150 1.41 11.93 -10.18
CA ALA A 150 0.30 12.88 -10.28
C ALA A 150 0.74 14.28 -9.85
N LYS A 151 0.28 15.28 -10.63
CA LYS A 151 0.52 16.71 -10.41
C LYS A 151 -0.81 17.44 -10.20
N PRO A 152 -1.43 17.31 -9.02
CA PRO A 152 -2.71 17.94 -8.75
C PRO A 152 -2.54 19.45 -8.58
N LYS A 153 -3.48 20.22 -9.15
CA LYS A 153 -3.46 21.68 -9.08
C LYS A 153 -3.62 22.15 -7.63
N GLY A 154 -2.63 22.89 -7.12
CA GLY A 154 -2.64 23.49 -5.77
C GLY A 154 -2.29 22.54 -4.63
N MET A 155 -1.93 21.31 -4.91
CA MET A 155 -1.49 20.30 -3.95
C MET A 155 -0.06 19.82 -4.29
N PRO A 156 0.62 19.14 -3.37
CA PRO A 156 1.91 18.52 -3.67
C PRO A 156 1.80 17.49 -4.81
N GLU A 157 2.80 17.49 -5.69
CA GLU A 157 3.03 16.43 -6.68
C GLU A 157 3.40 15.14 -5.94
N TYR A 158 2.98 13.98 -6.42
CA TYR A 158 3.25 12.73 -5.70
C TYR A 158 3.53 11.54 -6.62
N PHE A 159 4.32 10.61 -6.10
CA PHE A 159 4.38 9.22 -6.55
C PHE A 159 3.50 8.34 -5.67
N CYS A 160 2.78 7.41 -6.28
CA CYS A 160 1.99 6.41 -5.58
C CYS A 160 2.02 5.08 -6.33
N THR A 161 2.42 3.99 -5.66
CA THR A 161 2.14 2.65 -6.18
C THR A 161 0.66 2.36 -6.01
N SER A 162 0.02 1.88 -7.07
CA SER A 162 -1.42 1.75 -7.11
C SER A 162 -1.88 0.57 -7.95
N TYR A 163 -2.99 -0.04 -7.56
CA TYR A 163 -3.66 -1.06 -8.37
C TYR A 163 -4.57 -0.37 -9.39
N ALA A 164 -4.27 -0.63 -10.65
CA ALA A 164 -4.94 -0.04 -11.82
C ALA A 164 -4.93 1.49 -11.84
N GLY A 165 -4.07 2.16 -11.06
CA GLY A 165 -4.11 3.60 -10.90
C GLY A 165 -5.29 4.14 -10.09
N LEU A 166 -6.11 3.27 -9.51
CA LEU A 166 -7.33 3.60 -8.78
C LEU A 166 -7.17 3.42 -7.28
N VAL A 167 -6.59 2.29 -6.86
CA VAL A 167 -6.48 1.90 -5.46
C VAL A 167 -5.07 2.16 -4.98
N PRO A 168 -4.82 3.17 -4.13
CA PRO A 168 -3.48 3.50 -3.63
C PRO A 168 -2.98 2.42 -2.66
N SER A 169 -1.68 2.13 -2.70
CA SER A 169 -1.00 1.29 -1.72
C SER A 169 -0.07 2.12 -0.84
N CYS A 170 1.00 2.67 -1.40
CA CYS A 170 1.94 3.52 -0.69
C CYS A 170 2.44 4.64 -1.60
N GLY A 171 2.99 5.72 -1.01
CA GLY A 171 3.45 6.84 -1.82
C GLY A 171 4.27 7.87 -1.06
N MET A 172 4.82 8.81 -1.82
CA MET A 172 5.51 10.00 -1.32
C MET A 172 5.12 11.22 -2.12
N ASN A 173 5.20 12.41 -1.54
CA ASN A 173 4.90 13.65 -2.22
C ASN A 173 6.08 14.64 -2.25
N SER A 174 5.95 15.71 -3.03
CA SER A 174 7.00 16.72 -3.22
C SER A 174 7.25 17.61 -1.99
N ALA A 175 6.38 17.57 -0.98
CA ALA A 175 6.64 18.18 0.32
C ALA A 175 7.58 17.32 1.19
N GLY A 176 7.91 16.10 0.76
CA GLY A 176 8.75 15.15 1.47
C GLY A 176 7.98 14.33 2.51
N VAL A 177 6.68 14.21 2.36
CA VAL A 177 5.83 13.33 3.20
C VAL A 177 5.63 12.00 2.48
N SER A 178 5.69 10.89 3.21
CA SER A 178 5.37 9.56 2.71
C SER A 178 4.37 8.83 3.57
N ILE A 179 3.71 7.86 2.96
CA ILE A 179 2.91 6.84 3.62
C ILE A 179 3.23 5.48 3.04
N THR A 180 3.55 4.54 3.92
CA THR A 180 3.53 3.11 3.65
C THR A 180 2.58 2.44 4.64
N GLY A 181 2.29 1.16 4.50
CA GLY A 181 1.38 0.55 5.45
C GLY A 181 1.26 -0.96 5.32
N ASN A 182 0.80 -1.55 6.41
CA ASN A 182 0.60 -2.99 6.51
C ASN A 182 -0.87 -3.30 6.78
N ALA A 183 -1.40 -4.29 6.09
CA ALA A 183 -2.73 -4.78 6.38
C ALA A 183 -2.79 -5.31 7.82
N LEU A 184 -3.73 -4.78 8.58
CA LEU A 184 -4.18 -5.29 9.86
C LEU A 184 -5.63 -5.76 9.70
N ASN A 185 -6.02 -6.76 10.47
CA ASN A 185 -7.37 -7.33 10.45
C ASN A 185 -8.08 -7.05 11.78
N PRO A 186 -8.56 -5.81 12.01
CA PRO A 186 -9.28 -5.51 13.24
C PRO A 186 -10.66 -6.17 13.26
N ASN A 187 -11.08 -6.60 14.46
CA ASN A 187 -12.35 -7.28 14.70
C ASN A 187 -13.54 -6.33 14.94
N ASP A 188 -13.31 -5.01 14.83
CA ASP A 188 -14.31 -3.96 15.14
C ASP A 188 -14.80 -3.19 13.88
N LEU A 189 -14.74 -3.84 12.71
CA LEU A 189 -15.19 -3.27 11.43
C LEU A 189 -16.61 -2.71 11.53
N ARG A 190 -16.83 -1.48 11.02
CA ARG A 190 -18.10 -0.77 11.01
C ARG A 190 -18.32 0.07 9.76
N LEU A 191 -19.48 0.69 9.60
CA LEU A 191 -19.67 1.73 8.60
C LEU A 191 -18.88 2.99 8.98
N GLY A 192 -18.24 3.60 8.00
CA GLY A 192 -17.37 4.76 8.20
C GLY A 192 -16.48 5.02 6.98
N ILE A 193 -15.41 5.80 7.17
CA ILE A 193 -14.45 6.16 6.14
C ILE A 193 -13.71 4.90 5.68
N PRO A 194 -13.72 4.59 4.36
CA PRO A 194 -13.01 3.41 3.83
C PRO A 194 -11.49 3.50 4.03
N LYS A 195 -10.85 2.36 4.35
CA LYS A 195 -9.42 2.25 4.72
C LYS A 195 -8.45 2.94 3.74
N LEU A 196 -8.74 2.94 2.46
CA LEU A 196 -7.85 3.47 1.42
C LEU A 196 -7.94 5.00 1.25
N PHE A 197 -9.02 5.62 1.71
CA PHE A 197 -9.21 7.07 1.62
C PHE A 197 -8.19 7.85 2.45
N PRO A 198 -7.88 7.46 3.70
CA PRO A 198 -6.77 8.02 4.46
C PRO A 198 -5.42 7.94 3.74
N VAL A 199 -5.10 6.79 3.13
CA VAL A 199 -3.84 6.62 2.37
C VAL A 199 -3.73 7.64 1.24
N ARG A 200 -4.81 7.83 0.45
CA ARG A 200 -4.84 8.83 -0.62
C ARG A 200 -4.76 10.26 -0.06
N LYS A 201 -5.42 10.52 1.09
CA LYS A 201 -5.45 11.86 1.70
C LYS A 201 -4.08 12.31 2.22
N VAL A 202 -3.28 11.42 2.78
CA VAL A 202 -1.91 11.72 3.25
C VAL A 202 -1.04 12.30 2.13
N LEU A 203 -1.22 11.87 0.88
CA LEU A 203 -0.45 12.38 -0.26
C LEU A 203 -0.76 13.85 -0.60
N GLU A 204 -1.80 14.44 -0.02
CA GLU A 204 -2.14 15.87 -0.16
C GLU A 204 -1.47 16.73 0.92
N ALA A 205 -0.92 16.12 1.98
CA ALA A 205 -0.35 16.81 3.12
C ALA A 205 0.94 17.57 2.77
N LYS A 206 1.10 18.74 3.35
CA LYS A 206 2.31 19.57 3.21
C LYS A 206 3.25 19.46 4.41
N ARG A 207 2.77 18.91 5.53
CA ARG A 207 3.48 18.79 6.80
C ARG A 207 3.08 17.49 7.49
N ILE A 208 3.97 16.99 8.35
CA ILE A 208 3.75 15.75 9.09
C ILE A 208 2.45 15.76 9.92
N GLY A 209 2.11 16.87 10.58
CA GLY A 209 0.87 16.97 11.36
C GLY A 209 -0.39 16.77 10.51
N GLU A 210 -0.47 17.38 9.32
CA GLU A 210 -1.57 17.19 8.37
C GLU A 210 -1.64 15.72 7.88
N ALA A 211 -0.49 15.09 7.71
CA ALA A 211 -0.39 13.70 7.30
C ALA A 211 -0.90 12.75 8.40
N LEU A 212 -0.53 12.99 9.66
CA LEU A 212 -0.99 12.21 10.82
C LEU A 212 -2.51 12.31 11.01
N GLU A 213 -3.06 13.53 10.94
CA GLU A 213 -4.52 13.75 10.99
C GLU A 213 -5.25 13.03 9.84
N SER A 214 -4.66 13.06 8.65
CA SER A 214 -5.22 12.40 7.46
C SER A 214 -5.13 10.88 7.52
N ALA A 215 -4.06 10.32 8.10
CA ALA A 215 -3.84 8.89 8.21
C ALA A 215 -4.78 8.22 9.21
N MET A 216 -5.21 8.95 10.25
CA MET A 216 -5.99 8.39 11.35
C MET A 216 -7.24 9.22 11.69
N PRO A 217 -8.13 9.48 10.72
CA PRO A 217 -9.35 10.26 10.96
C PRO A 217 -10.29 9.57 11.90
N GLY A 218 -11.11 10.36 12.63
CA GLY A 218 -12.27 9.84 13.32
C GLY A 218 -13.29 9.22 12.36
N GLY A 219 -14.15 8.31 12.85
CA GLY A 219 -15.20 7.73 12.00
C GLY A 219 -14.73 6.72 10.95
N ARG A 220 -13.55 6.12 11.11
CA ARG A 220 -13.03 5.06 10.24
C ARG A 220 -13.91 3.83 10.23
N ALA A 221 -14.03 3.17 9.07
CA ALA A 221 -14.67 1.86 8.97
C ALA A 221 -13.76 0.73 9.48
N SER A 222 -12.47 0.89 9.31
CA SER A 222 -11.37 0.01 9.69
C SER A 222 -10.06 0.79 9.55
N SER A 223 -8.91 0.14 9.77
CA SER A 223 -7.61 0.78 9.54
C SER A 223 -6.54 -0.22 9.10
N TYR A 224 -5.38 0.33 8.79
CA TYR A 224 -4.09 -0.35 8.64
C TYR A 224 -3.20 -0.04 9.84
N ASN A 225 -1.99 -0.62 9.85
CA ASN A 225 -0.85 0.13 10.33
C ASN A 225 -0.43 1.09 9.21
N ASN A 226 -0.48 2.39 9.45
CA ASN A 226 0.04 3.40 8.53
C ASN A 226 1.37 3.93 9.06
N ILE A 227 2.46 3.78 8.31
CA ILE A 227 3.73 4.43 8.63
C ILE A 227 3.77 5.74 7.87
N VAL A 228 3.80 6.85 8.61
CA VAL A 228 3.87 8.20 8.06
C VAL A 228 5.20 8.81 8.43
N CYS A 229 5.95 9.27 7.43
CA CYS A 229 7.26 9.87 7.61
C CYS A 229 7.35 11.20 6.87
N ASP A 230 8.25 12.07 7.34
CA ASP A 230 8.64 13.26 6.58
C ASP A 230 10.16 13.35 6.35
N ARG A 231 10.56 14.23 5.45
CA ARG A 231 11.96 14.46 5.09
C ARG A 231 12.85 15.01 6.23
N ASN A 232 12.23 15.46 7.34
CA ASN A 232 12.94 15.96 8.52
C ASN A 232 13.28 14.86 9.51
N GLY A 233 12.87 13.61 9.24
CA GLY A 233 13.13 12.44 10.08
C GLY A 233 12.04 12.12 11.11
N GLU A 234 10.89 12.78 11.03
CA GLU A 234 9.72 12.42 11.82
C GLU A 234 9.09 11.13 11.26
N MET A 235 8.95 10.11 12.11
CA MET A 235 8.49 8.77 11.70
C MET A 235 7.51 8.20 12.72
N TYR A 236 6.30 7.94 12.31
CA TYR A 236 5.22 7.42 13.14
C TYR A 236 4.60 6.17 12.51
N SER A 237 4.41 5.12 13.31
CA SER A 237 3.63 3.95 12.96
C SER A 237 2.30 4.02 13.70
N LEU A 238 1.21 4.12 12.94
CA LEU A 238 -0.15 4.32 13.42
C LEU A 238 -0.92 3.00 13.31
N GLU A 239 -0.86 2.18 14.35
CA GLU A 239 -1.65 0.95 14.41
C GLU A 239 -3.11 1.29 14.73
N GLY A 240 -4.00 1.09 13.75
CA GLY A 240 -5.40 1.48 13.87
C GLY A 240 -6.38 0.32 13.84
N SER A 241 -7.54 0.55 14.44
CA SER A 241 -8.78 -0.20 14.25
C SER A 241 -9.90 0.78 13.84
N ALA A 242 -11.14 0.35 13.76
CA ALA A 242 -12.26 1.26 13.53
C ALA A 242 -12.45 2.25 14.69
N THR A 243 -12.15 1.84 15.92
CA THR A 243 -12.49 2.59 17.14
C THR A 243 -11.29 3.09 17.94
N ASP A 244 -10.09 2.53 17.75
CA ASP A 244 -8.90 2.87 18.53
C ASP A 244 -7.66 3.03 17.63
N CYS A 245 -6.58 3.61 18.16
CA CYS A 245 -5.32 3.81 17.48
C CYS A 245 -4.18 3.91 18.50
N ALA A 246 -3.06 3.26 18.20
CA ALA A 246 -1.78 3.50 18.86
C ALA A 246 -0.82 4.19 17.90
N ALA A 247 -0.28 5.33 18.28
CA ALA A 247 0.83 5.97 17.59
C ALA A 247 2.14 5.53 18.25
N LEU A 248 2.97 4.84 17.46
CA LEU A 248 4.31 4.44 17.84
C LEU A 248 5.30 5.39 17.18
N TYR A 249 6.33 5.80 17.91
CA TYR A 249 7.33 6.74 17.45
C TYR A 249 8.71 6.06 17.40
N ALA A 250 9.52 6.37 16.38
CA ALA A 250 10.85 5.81 16.19
C ALA A 250 11.87 6.57 17.08
N ILE A 251 12.08 6.13 18.32
CA ILE A 251 13.03 6.74 19.26
C ILE A 251 14.48 6.52 18.80
N ASP A 252 14.80 5.33 18.28
CA ASP A 252 16.15 4.92 17.91
C ASP A 252 16.49 5.21 16.43
N GLY A 253 15.70 6.07 15.77
CA GLY A 253 15.95 6.47 14.38
C GLY A 253 15.52 5.46 13.32
N TYR A 254 14.86 4.35 13.69
CA TYR A 254 14.29 3.38 12.75
C TYR A 254 13.04 2.72 13.30
N MET A 255 12.24 2.14 12.41
CA MET A 255 11.07 1.31 12.75
C MET A 255 10.91 0.19 11.71
N VAL A 256 10.32 -0.90 12.16
CA VAL A 256 9.85 -2.02 11.33
C VAL A 256 8.39 -2.27 11.65
N HIS A 257 7.59 -2.62 10.66
CA HIS A 257 6.26 -3.16 10.89
C HIS A 257 5.89 -4.21 9.83
N THR A 258 4.99 -5.10 10.20
CA THR A 258 4.43 -6.14 9.34
C THR A 258 2.92 -6.25 9.57
N ASN A 259 2.31 -7.42 9.58
CA ASN A 259 0.86 -7.59 9.57
C ASN A 259 0.30 -8.12 10.91
N HIS A 260 0.70 -7.55 12.04
CA HIS A 260 0.15 -7.85 13.36
C HIS A 260 0.32 -6.64 14.28
N TYR A 261 -0.52 -6.51 15.29
CA TYR A 261 -0.41 -5.45 16.26
C TYR A 261 0.79 -5.66 17.18
N THR A 262 1.66 -4.65 17.28
CA THR A 262 2.82 -4.63 18.18
C THR A 262 2.51 -3.90 19.49
N ALA A 263 1.65 -2.87 19.46
CA ALA A 263 1.21 -2.14 20.63
C ALA A 263 0.26 -3.00 21.49
N ASP A 264 0.58 -3.23 22.76
CA ASP A 264 -0.18 -4.11 23.67
C ASP A 264 -1.66 -3.76 23.74
N ARG A 265 -2.01 -2.46 23.79
CA ARG A 265 -3.39 -2.00 23.84
C ARG A 265 -4.18 -2.33 22.57
N MET A 266 -3.50 -2.54 21.44
CA MET A 266 -4.11 -2.81 20.14
C MET A 266 -4.29 -4.31 19.86
N ARG A 267 -3.57 -5.20 20.54
CA ARG A 267 -3.65 -6.66 20.32
C ARG A 267 -5.05 -7.25 20.49
N LYS A 268 -5.90 -6.63 21.33
CA LYS A 268 -7.30 -7.02 21.50
C LYS A 268 -8.15 -6.92 20.21
N PHE A 269 -7.67 -6.15 19.24
CA PHE A 269 -8.34 -5.97 17.96
C PHE A 269 -7.91 -7.00 16.89
N GLU A 270 -6.90 -7.84 17.15
CA GLU A 270 -6.46 -8.86 16.20
C GLU A 270 -7.55 -9.91 15.97
N ALA A 271 -8.13 -9.95 14.75
CA ALA A 271 -9.20 -10.88 14.40
C ALA A 271 -8.69 -12.33 14.24
N TYR A 272 -7.42 -12.50 13.84
CA TYR A 272 -6.82 -13.79 13.50
C TYR A 272 -5.46 -13.99 14.20
N PRO A 273 -5.41 -14.06 15.54
CA PRO A 273 -4.14 -14.12 16.28
C PRO A 273 -3.28 -15.35 15.93
N ASP A 274 -3.91 -16.49 15.62
CA ASP A 274 -3.22 -17.74 15.26
C ASP A 274 -2.55 -17.69 13.88
N SER A 275 -2.88 -16.72 13.03
CA SER A 275 -2.33 -16.57 11.69
C SER A 275 -1.16 -15.58 11.59
N THR A 276 -0.72 -15.00 12.70
CA THR A 276 0.31 -13.94 12.73
C THR A 276 1.76 -14.44 12.72
N SER A 277 2.00 -15.74 12.83
CA SER A 277 3.36 -16.31 13.00
C SER A 277 4.36 -15.89 11.91
N CYS A 278 3.94 -15.90 10.64
CA CYS A 278 4.78 -15.44 9.54
C CYS A 278 5.06 -13.92 9.64
N SER A 279 4.10 -13.14 10.08
CA SER A 279 4.24 -11.69 10.31
C SER A 279 5.26 -11.42 11.42
N ILE A 280 5.12 -12.07 12.57
CA ILE A 280 6.03 -11.95 13.71
C ILE A 280 7.47 -12.34 13.31
N PHE A 281 7.61 -13.40 12.51
CA PHE A 281 8.92 -13.82 12.03
C PHE A 281 9.58 -12.75 11.16
N ARG A 282 8.86 -12.20 10.16
CA ARG A 282 9.37 -11.15 9.25
C ARG A 282 9.72 -9.88 10.02
N TYR A 283 8.90 -9.49 10.97
CA TYR A 283 9.16 -8.36 11.87
C TYR A 283 10.50 -8.50 12.60
N ASN A 284 10.68 -9.58 13.35
CA ASN A 284 11.93 -9.82 14.10
C ASN A 284 13.14 -10.00 13.18
N ARG A 285 12.94 -10.57 11.97
CA ARG A 285 14.03 -10.71 11.00
C ARG A 285 14.47 -9.36 10.44
N ALA A 286 13.53 -8.51 10.09
CA ALA A 286 13.79 -7.18 9.57
C ALA A 286 14.46 -6.29 10.64
N LEU A 287 14.02 -6.36 11.91
CA LEU A 287 14.67 -5.68 13.03
C LEU A 287 16.16 -6.04 13.12
N ARG A 288 16.49 -7.32 13.22
CA ARG A 288 17.89 -7.76 13.27
C ARG A 288 18.72 -7.27 12.09
N LEU A 289 18.12 -7.30 10.87
CA LEU A 289 18.86 -6.90 9.67
C LEU A 289 19.12 -5.40 9.59
N ILE A 290 18.25 -4.54 10.12
CA ILE A 290 18.50 -3.11 10.17
C ILE A 290 19.42 -2.75 11.33
N GLU A 291 19.26 -3.38 12.49
CA GLU A 291 20.11 -3.19 13.67
C GLU A 291 21.58 -3.51 13.38
N ASP A 292 21.86 -4.56 12.59
CA ASP A 292 23.21 -4.93 12.15
C ASP A 292 23.89 -3.85 11.28
N GLN A 293 23.16 -2.81 10.84
CA GLN A 293 23.63 -1.80 9.88
C GLN A 293 23.43 -0.34 10.35
N LEU A 294 23.09 -0.12 11.63
CA LEU A 294 22.89 1.24 12.16
C LEU A 294 24.12 2.13 11.93
N GLY A 295 23.89 3.34 11.43
CA GLY A 295 24.94 4.29 11.01
C GLY A 295 25.50 4.08 9.60
N GLU A 296 25.21 2.94 8.96
CA GLU A 296 25.61 2.58 7.60
C GLU A 296 24.43 2.26 6.67
N VAL A 297 23.18 2.53 7.11
CA VAL A 297 21.99 2.27 6.32
C VAL A 297 21.97 3.13 5.06
N THR A 298 21.77 2.49 3.90
CA THR A 298 21.69 3.11 2.59
C THR A 298 20.52 2.54 1.77
N VAL A 299 20.22 3.13 0.63
CA VAL A 299 19.26 2.56 -0.35
C VAL A 299 19.65 1.13 -0.73
N GLU A 300 20.96 0.84 -0.92
CA GLU A 300 21.43 -0.50 -1.30
C GLU A 300 21.30 -1.51 -0.15
N SER A 301 21.57 -1.08 1.08
CA SER A 301 21.36 -1.96 2.24
C SER A 301 19.88 -2.26 2.47
N MET A 302 18.99 -1.29 2.26
CA MET A 302 17.54 -1.51 2.29
C MET A 302 17.08 -2.50 1.20
N LYS A 303 17.60 -2.39 -0.04
CA LYS A 303 17.36 -3.39 -1.10
C LYS A 303 17.81 -4.79 -0.68
N THR A 304 18.91 -4.90 0.06
CA THR A 304 19.41 -6.18 0.58
C THR A 304 18.47 -6.78 1.61
N ILE A 305 17.97 -5.99 2.57
CA ILE A 305 16.97 -6.42 3.55
C ILE A 305 15.70 -6.89 2.85
N LEU A 306 15.19 -6.12 1.88
CA LEU A 306 13.96 -6.46 1.15
C LEU A 306 14.10 -7.75 0.30
N ARG A 307 15.32 -8.21 0.02
CA ARG A 307 15.63 -9.47 -0.68
C ARG A 307 15.80 -10.68 0.24
N ASP A 308 15.70 -10.52 1.56
CA ASP A 308 15.96 -11.62 2.51
C ASP A 308 15.00 -12.80 2.30
N HIS A 309 15.57 -14.00 2.33
CA HIS A 309 14.87 -15.26 2.06
C HIS A 309 14.81 -16.21 3.27
N VAL A 310 15.29 -15.79 4.43
CA VAL A 310 15.18 -16.65 5.64
C VAL A 310 13.70 -16.91 5.91
N ASN A 311 13.35 -18.17 6.15
CA ASN A 311 11.98 -18.69 6.28
C ASN A 311 11.14 -18.70 4.96
N LYS A 312 11.79 -18.78 3.79
CA LYS A 312 11.06 -18.95 2.51
C LYS A 312 10.11 -20.17 2.57
N PRO A 313 8.85 -20.08 2.06
CA PRO A 313 8.29 -19.03 1.22
C PRO A 313 7.81 -17.77 1.97
N GLY A 314 7.58 -17.83 3.27
CA GLY A 314 7.07 -16.76 4.13
C GLY A 314 8.13 -15.77 4.62
N SER A 315 9.14 -15.45 3.80
CA SER A 315 10.23 -14.50 4.08
C SER A 315 9.85 -13.04 3.79
N ILE A 316 10.76 -12.08 4.06
CA ILE A 316 10.61 -10.66 3.69
C ILE A 316 10.42 -10.54 2.18
N CYS A 317 11.25 -11.22 1.38
CA CYS A 317 10.98 -11.44 -0.04
C CYS A 317 10.13 -12.71 -0.15
N ARG A 318 8.82 -12.55 -0.16
CA ARG A 318 7.88 -13.67 -0.15
C ARG A 318 7.81 -14.37 -1.51
N HIS A 319 7.64 -15.69 -1.48
CA HIS A 319 7.47 -16.53 -2.66
C HIS A 319 6.17 -17.32 -2.59
N ALA A 320 5.56 -17.54 -3.76
CA ALA A 320 4.37 -18.37 -3.87
C ALA A 320 4.63 -19.79 -3.37
N GLU A 321 3.66 -20.37 -2.69
CA GLU A 321 3.68 -21.78 -2.28
C GLU A 321 2.89 -22.63 -3.29
N PRO A 322 3.53 -23.60 -3.99
CA PRO A 322 2.91 -24.25 -5.14
C PRO A 322 1.70 -25.14 -4.82
N LYS A 323 1.44 -25.45 -3.56
CA LYS A 323 0.41 -26.39 -3.11
C LYS A 323 -0.88 -25.76 -2.63
N ILE A 324 -0.98 -24.43 -2.66
CA ILE A 324 -2.12 -23.67 -2.15
C ILE A 324 -3.01 -23.21 -3.32
N HIS A 325 -4.31 -23.03 -3.09
CA HIS A 325 -5.22 -22.48 -4.09
C HIS A 325 -4.74 -21.08 -4.54
N SER A 326 -4.89 -20.75 -5.82
CA SER A 326 -4.29 -19.53 -6.42
C SER A 326 -4.71 -18.23 -5.72
N LEU A 327 -5.95 -18.16 -5.20
CA LEU A 327 -6.45 -16.99 -4.47
C LEU A 327 -5.88 -16.85 -3.05
N ASP A 328 -5.39 -17.96 -2.47
CA ASP A 328 -4.78 -17.98 -1.13
C ASP A 328 -3.26 -17.78 -1.19
N VAL A 329 -2.67 -17.91 -2.40
CA VAL A 329 -1.23 -17.71 -2.61
C VAL A 329 -0.90 -16.22 -2.63
N SER A 330 0.12 -15.84 -1.88
CA SER A 330 0.74 -14.51 -1.99
C SER A 330 2.24 -14.60 -2.25
N GLU A 331 2.73 -13.67 -3.07
CA GLU A 331 4.16 -13.44 -3.27
C GLU A 331 4.43 -11.93 -3.32
N THR A 332 5.67 -11.50 -3.13
CA THR A 332 6.03 -10.09 -3.28
C THR A 332 5.80 -9.67 -4.73
N ILE A 333 4.86 -8.75 -4.94
CA ILE A 333 4.44 -8.28 -6.27
C ILE A 333 5.04 -6.93 -6.66
N PHE A 334 5.46 -6.13 -5.69
CA PHE A 334 6.34 -4.98 -5.90
C PHE A 334 7.12 -4.65 -4.64
N SER A 335 8.16 -3.86 -4.82
CA SER A 335 9.00 -3.31 -3.76
C SER A 335 9.30 -1.86 -4.05
N VAL A 336 9.30 -1.01 -3.02
CA VAL A 336 9.58 0.41 -3.17
C VAL A 336 10.46 0.93 -2.04
N ILE A 337 11.33 1.88 -2.37
CA ILE A 337 12.14 2.66 -1.43
C ILE A 337 11.92 4.13 -1.78
N PHE A 338 11.39 4.89 -0.84
CA PHE A 338 11.27 6.33 -0.92
C PHE A 338 12.44 6.98 -0.16
N ASP A 339 13.30 7.70 -0.88
CA ASP A 339 14.29 8.61 -0.32
C ASP A 339 13.64 9.99 -0.22
N LEU A 340 13.15 10.32 0.97
CA LEU A 340 12.39 11.54 1.22
C LEU A 340 13.27 12.80 1.18
N THR A 341 14.52 12.67 1.57
CA THR A 341 15.51 13.76 1.54
C THR A 341 15.80 14.17 0.11
N ASN A 342 15.99 13.21 -0.77
CA ASN A 342 16.31 13.43 -2.17
C ASN A 342 15.08 13.47 -3.09
N LEU A 343 13.86 13.22 -2.57
CA LEU A 343 12.61 13.14 -3.31
C LEU A 343 12.69 12.10 -4.45
N GLN A 344 13.29 10.95 -4.18
CA GLN A 344 13.45 9.86 -5.13
C GLN A 344 12.63 8.63 -4.72
N ALA A 345 12.02 7.99 -5.70
CA ALA A 345 11.37 6.70 -5.55
C ALA A 345 12.15 5.64 -6.35
N HIS A 346 12.59 4.58 -5.68
CA HIS A 346 13.18 3.41 -6.31
C HIS A 346 12.13 2.31 -6.28
N VAL A 347 11.61 1.92 -7.44
CA VAL A 347 10.46 1.02 -7.55
C VAL A 347 10.80 -0.21 -8.37
N LEU A 348 10.41 -1.38 -7.90
CA LEU A 348 10.62 -2.65 -8.56
C LEU A 348 9.28 -3.37 -8.71
N LYS A 349 9.00 -3.92 -9.88
CA LYS A 349 7.87 -4.79 -10.15
C LYS A 349 8.25 -6.25 -9.92
N GLY A 350 7.48 -6.96 -9.11
CA GLY A 350 7.73 -8.36 -8.76
C GLY A 350 8.62 -8.50 -7.54
N LYS A 351 9.28 -9.64 -7.43
CA LYS A 351 10.12 -9.99 -6.28
C LYS A 351 11.46 -9.26 -6.30
N PRO A 352 11.89 -8.64 -5.18
CA PRO A 352 13.18 -7.94 -5.09
C PRO A 352 14.40 -8.80 -5.47
N CYS A 353 14.33 -10.11 -5.25
CA CYS A 353 15.42 -11.03 -5.58
C CYS A 353 15.61 -11.31 -7.08
N SER A 354 14.64 -10.99 -7.92
CA SER A 354 14.65 -11.31 -9.35
C SER A 354 14.40 -10.13 -10.28
N GLY A 355 14.09 -8.95 -9.71
CA GLY A 355 13.84 -7.72 -10.47
C GLY A 355 14.92 -6.66 -10.26
N GLU A 356 14.80 -5.56 -11.00
CA GLU A 356 15.66 -4.38 -10.90
C GLU A 356 14.83 -3.16 -10.50
N TYR A 357 15.39 -2.34 -9.60
CA TYR A 357 14.77 -1.08 -9.21
C TYR A 357 14.98 -0.01 -10.27
N VAL A 358 13.91 0.67 -10.63
CA VAL A 358 13.94 1.86 -11.48
C VAL A 358 13.71 3.08 -10.61
N SER A 359 14.54 4.10 -10.78
CA SER A 359 14.48 5.33 -10.00
C SER A 359 13.71 6.41 -10.74
N SER A 360 12.86 7.16 -10.01
CA SER A 360 12.14 8.35 -10.48
C SER A 360 12.28 9.46 -9.44
N SER A 361 12.26 10.74 -9.87
CA SER A 361 12.43 11.89 -8.98
C SER A 361 11.24 12.85 -9.08
N LEU A 362 10.82 13.43 -7.93
CA LEU A 362 9.89 14.57 -7.84
C LEU A 362 10.62 15.92 -7.90
N LYS A 363 11.96 15.93 -7.91
CA LYS A 363 12.73 17.15 -8.21
C LYS A 363 12.60 17.42 -9.71
N SER A 364 11.96 18.54 -10.04
CA SER A 364 11.94 19.12 -11.39
C SER A 364 13.29 19.69 -11.78
#